data_ed5e0e432c9bb85f491669aab17a8c23
#
_entry.id   ed5e0e432c9bb85f491669aab17a8c23
#
_cell.length_a   1.000
_cell.length_b   1.000
_cell.length_c   1.000
_cell.angle_alpha   90.00
_cell.angle_beta   90.00
_cell.angle_gamma   90.00
#
_symmetry.space_group_name_H-M   'P 1'
#
loop_
_entity.id
_entity.type
_entity.pdbx_description
1 polymer ?
#
loop_
_entity_poly.entity_id
_entity_poly.type
_entity_poly.pdbx_seq_one_letter_code
_entity_poly.pdbx_strand_id
1 'polypeptide(L)'
;MYFPFAKDEAGQKAPYKIEKMKYYLIAGEPSGDLHGANLIRGLQKADPGAEFRFWGGDCMAAAGGAENLRKHYRETSFFGIVQVLKNLGTIRRQMRECQADVAEFAPDVLILVDYPGFNMKMARWAKEHGIRTFYYIAPKVWAWREWRVKAIRRYVDRLFIIFPFERTYFPKHGITPVFEGNPLVDAIEARRTTLPTPEEFRRRNS
;
A
#
# COMPACT_ATOMS: atom_id res chain seq x y z
N MET A 1 5.99 -13.58 12.95
CA MET A 1 6.98 -13.67 11.85
C MET A 1 8.35 -13.82 12.47
N TYR A 2 8.99 -14.98 12.31
CA TYR A 2 10.28 -15.29 12.94
C TYR A 2 11.40 -14.69 12.08
N PHE A 3 12.10 -13.66 12.58
CA PHE A 3 13.35 -13.20 12.00
C PHE A 3 14.49 -14.00 12.65
N PRO A 4 15.41 -14.63 11.88
CA PRO A 4 16.57 -15.27 12.46
C PRO A 4 17.48 -14.21 13.11
N PHE A 5 17.78 -14.37 14.39
CA PHE A 5 18.70 -13.51 15.13
C PHE A 5 20.11 -13.63 14.55
N ALA A 6 20.71 -12.50 14.17
CA ALA A 6 22.15 -12.43 13.93
C ALA A 6 22.86 -12.62 15.28
N LYS A 7 23.87 -13.51 15.31
CA LYS A 7 24.78 -13.67 16.45
C LYS A 7 26.03 -12.82 16.18
N ASP A 8 26.53 -12.15 17.23
CA ASP A 8 27.84 -11.51 17.17
C ASP A 8 28.97 -12.54 17.14
N GLU A 9 30.20 -12.09 16.96
CA GLU A 9 31.41 -12.95 16.90
C GLU A 9 31.64 -13.75 18.21
N ALA A 10 30.97 -13.39 19.30
CA ALA A 10 31.01 -14.08 20.58
C ALA A 10 29.82 -15.05 20.78
N GLY A 11 28.95 -15.23 19.77
CA GLY A 11 27.78 -16.11 19.84
C GLY A 11 26.64 -15.60 20.71
N GLN A 12 26.72 -14.36 21.23
CA GLN A 12 25.67 -13.71 22.00
C GLN A 12 24.68 -13.00 21.07
N LYS A 13 23.42 -12.88 21.51
CA LYS A 13 22.43 -12.08 20.79
C LYS A 13 22.92 -10.63 20.75
N ALA A 14 23.38 -10.18 19.58
CA ALA A 14 23.69 -8.75 19.40
C ALA A 14 22.46 -7.93 19.80
N PRO A 15 22.62 -6.82 20.54
CA PRO A 15 21.51 -5.90 20.75
C PRO A 15 21.08 -5.43 19.38
N TYR A 16 19.87 -5.83 18.96
CA TYR A 16 19.27 -5.41 17.70
C TYR A 16 19.19 -3.88 17.78
N LYS A 17 20.09 -3.20 17.08
CA LYS A 17 19.89 -1.79 16.74
C LYS A 17 18.72 -1.81 15.79
N ILE A 18 17.52 -1.56 16.30
CA ILE A 18 16.33 -1.37 15.48
C ILE A 18 16.62 -0.10 14.67
N GLU A 19 17.23 -0.29 13.49
CA GLU A 19 17.30 0.78 12.53
C GLU A 19 15.86 1.11 12.18
N LYS A 20 15.48 2.36 12.38
CA LYS A 20 14.15 2.86 12.11
C LYS A 20 13.82 2.60 10.66
N MET A 21 12.82 1.77 10.39
CA MET A 21 12.42 1.46 9.03
C MET A 21 11.74 2.67 8.39
N LYS A 22 12.09 2.91 7.13
CA LYS A 22 11.46 3.94 6.29
C LYS A 22 10.45 3.30 5.35
N TYR A 23 9.21 3.71 5.49
CA TYR A 23 8.10 3.22 4.66
C TYR A 23 7.59 4.32 3.75
N TYR A 24 7.57 4.06 2.45
CA TYR A 24 6.90 4.92 1.48
C TYR A 24 5.62 4.26 0.99
N LEU A 25 4.46 4.91 1.14
CA LEU A 25 3.17 4.34 0.72
C LEU A 25 2.58 5.12 -0.45
N ILE A 26 1.93 4.41 -1.39
CA ILE A 26 1.21 5.04 -2.50
C ILE A 26 -0.21 4.50 -2.57
N ALA A 27 -1.18 5.39 -2.34
CA ALA A 27 -2.61 5.16 -2.50
C ALA A 27 -3.19 6.24 -3.44
N GLY A 28 -3.95 5.83 -4.44
CA GLY A 28 -4.44 6.72 -5.49
C GLY A 28 -5.95 7.00 -5.46
N GLU A 29 -6.66 6.54 -4.42
CA GLU A 29 -8.12 6.67 -4.30
C GLU A 29 -8.58 6.61 -2.83
N PRO A 30 -9.83 7.05 -2.51
CA PRO A 30 -10.32 7.09 -1.13
C PRO A 30 -10.26 5.76 -0.38
N SER A 31 -10.56 4.65 -1.05
CA SER A 31 -10.47 3.30 -0.46
C SER A 31 -9.04 2.94 -0.09
N GLY A 32 -8.09 3.24 -0.98
CA GLY A 32 -6.67 3.04 -0.74
C GLY A 32 -6.14 3.92 0.40
N ASP A 33 -6.61 5.16 0.50
CA ASP A 33 -6.28 6.09 1.59
C ASP A 33 -6.73 5.55 2.95
N LEU A 34 -7.97 5.04 3.05
CA LEU A 34 -8.48 4.42 4.27
C LEU A 34 -7.64 3.19 4.68
N HIS A 35 -7.36 2.31 3.73
CA HIS A 35 -6.58 1.10 4.01
C HIS A 35 -5.12 1.41 4.29
N GLY A 36 -4.54 2.39 3.59
CA GLY A 36 -3.19 2.90 3.86
C GLY A 36 -3.06 3.49 5.26
N ALA A 37 -4.07 4.25 5.71
CA ALA A 37 -4.11 4.79 7.06
C ALA A 37 -4.14 3.70 8.14
N ASN A 38 -4.95 2.65 7.95
CA ASN A 38 -4.99 1.52 8.89
C ASN A 38 -3.66 0.75 8.90
N LEU A 39 -3.02 0.60 7.73
CA LEU A 39 -1.70 -0.02 7.63
C LEU A 39 -0.63 0.81 8.36
N ILE A 40 -0.61 2.14 8.19
CA ILE A 40 0.30 3.05 8.91
C ILE A 40 0.15 2.86 10.42
N ARG A 41 -1.08 2.89 10.95
CA ARG A 41 -1.32 2.66 12.40
C ARG A 41 -0.82 1.29 12.88
N GLY A 42 -0.98 0.25 12.04
CA GLY A 42 -0.46 -1.09 12.33
C GLY A 42 1.06 -1.13 12.34
N LEU A 43 1.71 -0.48 11.38
CA LEU A 43 3.17 -0.39 11.30
C LEU A 43 3.75 0.41 12.47
N GLN A 44 3.14 1.54 12.86
CA GLN A 44 3.55 2.33 14.03
C GLN A 44 3.51 1.52 15.34
N LYS A 45 2.54 0.60 15.48
CA LYS A 45 2.48 -0.30 16.64
C LYS A 45 3.58 -1.35 16.63
N ALA A 46 3.92 -1.85 15.45
CA ALA A 46 4.94 -2.89 15.28
C ALA A 46 6.37 -2.33 15.26
N ASP A 47 6.54 -1.12 14.78
CA ASP A 47 7.79 -0.38 14.68
C ASP A 47 7.56 1.09 15.12
N PRO A 48 7.62 1.37 16.44
CA PRO A 48 7.37 2.72 16.96
C PRO A 48 8.34 3.80 16.50
N GLY A 49 9.48 3.39 15.92
CA GLY A 49 10.48 4.30 15.36
C GLY A 49 10.34 4.53 13.86
N ALA A 50 9.36 3.90 13.19
CA ALA A 50 9.19 3.97 11.75
C ALA A 50 9.01 5.41 11.24
N GLU A 51 9.66 5.70 10.12
CA GLU A 51 9.46 6.94 9.37
C GLU A 51 8.53 6.66 8.17
N PHE A 52 7.60 7.59 7.93
CA PHE A 52 6.63 7.46 6.87
C PHE A 52 6.71 8.63 5.90
N ARG A 53 6.53 8.36 4.62
CA ARG A 53 6.24 9.35 3.58
C ARG A 53 5.23 8.73 2.62
N PHE A 54 4.29 9.50 2.10
CA PHE A 54 3.24 8.88 1.28
C PHE A 54 2.55 9.84 0.31
N TRP A 55 2.01 9.24 -0.76
CA TRP A 55 0.94 9.76 -1.58
C TRP A 55 -0.36 9.09 -1.13
N GLY A 56 -1.36 9.89 -0.77
CA GLY A 56 -2.60 9.37 -0.19
C GLY A 56 -3.63 10.48 -0.03
N GLY A 57 -4.31 10.53 1.10
CA GLY A 57 -5.31 11.53 1.40
C GLY A 57 -5.40 11.85 2.89
N ASP A 58 -6.57 12.38 3.27
CA ASP A 58 -6.82 12.88 4.62
C ASP A 58 -6.70 11.78 5.69
N CYS A 59 -7.09 10.53 5.38
CA CYS A 59 -7.01 9.42 6.33
C CYS A 59 -5.54 9.04 6.63
N MET A 60 -4.70 8.95 5.60
CA MET A 60 -3.27 8.68 5.77
C MET A 60 -2.56 9.84 6.45
N ALA A 61 -2.91 11.09 6.11
CA ALA A 61 -2.38 12.29 6.79
C ALA A 61 -2.71 12.30 8.28
N ALA A 62 -3.93 11.93 8.66
CA ALA A 62 -4.33 11.82 10.06
C ALA A 62 -3.63 10.67 10.81
N ALA A 63 -3.21 9.60 10.10
CA ALA A 63 -2.53 8.47 10.70
C ALA A 63 -1.00 8.63 10.77
N GLY A 64 -0.40 9.14 9.70
CA GLY A 64 1.05 9.17 9.50
C GLY A 64 1.68 10.56 9.63
N GLY A 65 0.90 11.61 9.92
CA GLY A 65 1.34 13.00 9.96
C GLY A 65 1.08 13.73 8.64
N ALA A 66 0.48 14.92 8.71
CA ALA A 66 0.15 15.71 7.52
C ALA A 66 1.42 16.20 6.77
N GLU A 67 2.50 16.40 7.46
CA GLU A 67 3.82 16.77 6.93
C GLU A 67 4.44 15.69 6.05
N ASN A 68 4.02 14.45 6.23
CA ASN A 68 4.48 13.29 5.48
C ASN A 68 3.65 13.02 4.21
N LEU A 69 2.53 13.72 4.03
CA LEU A 69 1.72 13.69 2.82
C LEU A 69 2.38 14.55 1.73
N ARG A 70 2.89 13.91 0.70
CA ARG A 70 3.59 14.58 -0.42
C ARG A 70 2.64 14.94 -1.56
N LYS A 71 1.60 14.15 -1.76
CA LYS A 71 0.62 14.37 -2.81
C LYS A 71 -0.74 13.81 -2.40
N HIS A 72 -1.78 14.62 -2.54
CA HIS A 72 -3.14 14.17 -2.28
C HIS A 72 -3.71 13.45 -3.51
N TYR A 73 -4.42 12.32 -3.32
CA TYR A 73 -4.99 11.54 -4.44
C TYR A 73 -5.96 12.35 -5.30
N ARG A 74 -6.64 13.35 -4.75
CA ARG A 74 -7.53 14.26 -5.52
C ARG A 74 -6.79 15.02 -6.61
N GLU A 75 -5.50 15.24 -6.47
CA GLU A 75 -4.65 15.90 -7.47
C GLU A 75 -4.18 14.92 -8.55
N THR A 76 -4.24 13.63 -8.29
CA THR A 76 -3.65 12.59 -9.15
C THR A 76 -4.68 11.69 -9.81
N SER A 77 -5.92 11.69 -9.33
CA SER A 77 -6.98 10.80 -9.82
C SER A 77 -7.61 11.32 -11.10
N PHE A 78 -7.39 10.61 -12.19
CA PHE A 78 -8.11 10.82 -13.45
C PHE A 78 -9.07 9.66 -13.65
N PHE A 79 -10.39 9.93 -13.56
CA PHE A 79 -11.42 8.94 -13.79
C PHE A 79 -11.86 8.96 -15.25
N GLY A 80 -11.84 7.79 -15.90
CA GLY A 80 -12.31 7.57 -17.26
C GLY A 80 -11.23 7.60 -18.34
N ILE A 81 -11.44 6.78 -19.39
CA ILE A 81 -10.48 6.56 -20.48
C ILE A 81 -10.15 7.85 -21.22
N VAL A 82 -11.16 8.69 -21.47
CA VAL A 82 -11.00 9.96 -22.20
C VAL A 82 -10.14 10.95 -21.43
N GLN A 83 -10.34 11.05 -20.10
CA GLN A 83 -9.53 11.93 -19.26
C GLN A 83 -8.09 11.44 -19.13
N VAL A 84 -7.87 10.12 -19.07
CA VAL A 84 -6.54 9.53 -19.05
C VAL A 84 -5.79 9.84 -20.34
N LEU A 85 -6.43 9.69 -21.52
CA LEU A 85 -5.80 9.99 -22.83
C LEU A 85 -5.46 11.48 -22.97
N LYS A 86 -6.34 12.38 -22.54
CA LYS A 86 -6.07 13.83 -22.58
C LYS A 86 -4.94 14.26 -21.62
N ASN A 87 -4.68 13.49 -20.58
CA ASN A 87 -3.75 13.85 -19.49
C ASN A 87 -2.48 12.97 -19.43
N LEU A 88 -2.10 12.30 -20.53
CA LEU A 88 -0.91 11.45 -20.55
C LEU A 88 0.37 12.18 -20.14
N GLY A 89 0.53 13.45 -20.54
CA GLY A 89 1.64 14.29 -20.12
C GLY A 89 1.67 14.54 -18.61
N THR A 90 0.52 14.81 -18.01
CA THR A 90 0.36 15.01 -16.57
C THR A 90 0.66 13.72 -15.80
N ILE A 91 0.16 12.56 -16.27
CA ILE A 91 0.44 11.26 -15.65
C ILE A 91 1.95 10.94 -15.69
N ARG A 92 2.62 11.24 -16.81
CA ARG A 92 4.09 11.08 -16.90
C ARG A 92 4.84 12.01 -15.96
N ARG A 93 4.38 13.25 -15.80
CA ARG A 93 4.97 14.21 -14.86
C ARG A 93 4.80 13.72 -13.43
N GLN A 94 3.59 13.33 -13.04
CA GLN A 94 3.29 12.77 -11.72
C GLN A 94 4.12 11.51 -11.43
N MET A 95 4.29 10.63 -12.43
CA MET A 95 5.14 9.45 -12.29
C MET A 95 6.59 9.84 -11.95
N ARG A 96 7.17 10.81 -12.68
CA ARG A 96 8.53 11.29 -12.41
C ARG A 96 8.65 12.00 -11.07
N GLU A 97 7.64 12.78 -10.69
CA GLU A 97 7.54 13.44 -9.39
C GLU A 97 7.57 12.41 -8.25
N CYS A 98 6.73 11.38 -8.34
CA CYS A 98 6.69 10.31 -7.36
C CYS A 98 8.01 9.52 -7.29
N GLN A 99 8.60 9.19 -8.43
CA GLN A 99 9.89 8.49 -8.51
C GLN A 99 11.01 9.31 -7.85
N ALA A 100 11.06 10.61 -8.11
CA ALA A 100 12.04 11.50 -7.51
C ALA A 100 11.88 11.59 -5.99
N ASP A 101 10.64 11.72 -5.51
CA ASP A 101 10.33 11.78 -4.08
C ASP A 101 10.64 10.46 -3.35
N VAL A 102 10.34 9.32 -3.97
CA VAL A 102 10.74 7.99 -3.43
C VAL A 102 12.26 7.86 -3.38
N ALA A 103 12.96 8.27 -4.43
CA ALA A 103 14.43 8.21 -4.48
C ALA A 103 15.09 9.13 -3.43
N GLU A 104 14.56 10.35 -3.24
CA GLU A 104 15.01 11.26 -2.19
C GLU A 104 14.81 10.72 -0.78
N PHE A 105 13.63 10.14 -0.53
CA PHE A 105 13.31 9.54 0.78
C PHE A 105 14.13 8.30 1.09
N ALA A 106 14.54 7.57 0.03
CA ALA A 106 15.28 6.32 0.14
C ALA A 106 14.62 5.31 1.12
N PRO A 107 13.40 4.83 0.84
CA PRO A 107 12.69 3.94 1.76
C PRO A 107 13.30 2.55 1.78
N ASP A 108 13.22 1.88 2.91
CA ASP A 108 13.52 0.44 3.04
C ASP A 108 12.45 -0.42 2.35
N VAL A 109 11.20 0.08 2.34
CA VAL A 109 10.07 -0.59 1.71
C VAL A 109 9.14 0.43 1.05
N LEU A 110 8.86 0.20 -0.25
CA LEU A 110 7.79 0.85 -0.99
C LEU A 110 6.53 0.00 -0.90
N ILE A 111 5.45 0.54 -0.33
CA ILE A 111 4.16 -0.13 -0.19
C ILE A 111 3.15 0.47 -1.17
N LEU A 112 2.66 -0.35 -2.07
CA LEU A 112 1.70 0.02 -3.12
C LEU A 112 0.31 -0.46 -2.71
N VAL A 113 -0.62 0.47 -2.51
CA VAL A 113 -1.98 0.16 -2.05
C VAL A 113 -2.93 0.21 -3.24
N ASP A 114 -3.44 -0.95 -3.70
CA ASP A 114 -4.32 -1.06 -4.89
C ASP A 114 -3.83 -0.21 -6.09
N TYR A 115 -4.69 0.57 -6.75
CA TYR A 115 -4.38 1.54 -7.81
C TYR A 115 -3.44 1.01 -8.92
N PRO A 116 -3.78 -0.11 -9.59
CA PRO A 116 -2.84 -0.89 -10.38
C PRO A 116 -2.31 -0.19 -11.64
N GLY A 117 -3.02 0.80 -12.16
CA GLY A 117 -2.60 1.56 -13.34
C GLY A 117 -1.29 2.34 -13.14
N PHE A 118 -1.14 2.93 -11.96
CA PHE A 118 0.04 3.69 -11.54
C PHE A 118 1.03 2.80 -10.78
N ASN A 119 0.53 2.07 -9.80
CA ASN A 119 1.35 1.31 -8.86
C ASN A 119 2.17 0.20 -9.54
N MET A 120 1.67 -0.47 -10.58
CA MET A 120 2.47 -1.45 -11.32
C MET A 120 3.66 -0.84 -12.08
N LYS A 121 3.56 0.43 -12.51
CA LYS A 121 4.69 1.15 -13.11
C LYS A 121 5.71 1.56 -12.05
N MET A 122 5.24 1.97 -10.86
CA MET A 122 6.10 2.24 -9.71
C MET A 122 6.81 0.96 -9.24
N ALA A 123 6.12 -0.19 -9.19
CA ALA A 123 6.72 -1.48 -8.83
C ALA A 123 7.87 -1.85 -9.78
N ARG A 124 7.66 -1.65 -11.10
CA ARG A 124 8.72 -1.89 -12.09
C ARG A 124 9.92 -0.99 -11.85
N TRP A 125 9.70 0.31 -11.72
CA TRP A 125 10.75 1.29 -11.49
C TRP A 125 11.50 1.00 -10.18
N ALA A 126 10.79 0.72 -9.09
CA ALA A 126 11.39 0.38 -7.80
C ALA A 126 12.30 -0.85 -7.89
N LYS A 127 11.86 -1.90 -8.62
CA LYS A 127 12.67 -3.10 -8.84
C LYS A 127 13.95 -2.81 -9.63
N GLU A 128 13.88 -1.93 -10.63
CA GLU A 128 15.04 -1.48 -11.41
C GLU A 128 16.04 -0.65 -10.56
N HIS A 129 15.58 -0.08 -9.44
CA HIS A 129 16.38 0.72 -8.50
C HIS A 129 16.70 -0.02 -7.18
N GLY A 130 16.44 -1.32 -7.09
CA GLY A 130 16.76 -2.13 -5.92
C GLY A 130 15.89 -1.86 -4.69
N ILE A 131 14.76 -1.13 -4.83
CA ILE A 131 13.85 -0.81 -3.75
C ILE A 131 12.90 -1.99 -3.52
N ARG A 132 12.82 -2.50 -2.28
CA ARG A 132 11.91 -3.58 -1.90
C ARG A 132 10.46 -3.11 -2.03
N THR A 133 9.64 -3.88 -2.74
CA THR A 133 8.26 -3.49 -3.07
C THR A 133 7.27 -4.48 -2.50
N PHE A 134 6.35 -3.99 -1.66
CA PHE A 134 5.19 -4.71 -1.16
C PHE A 134 3.93 -4.19 -1.85
N TYR A 135 3.07 -5.11 -2.28
CA TYR A 135 1.79 -4.75 -2.87
C TYR A 135 0.67 -5.15 -1.91
N TYR A 136 0.05 -4.16 -1.30
CA TYR A 136 -1.04 -4.33 -0.34
C TYR A 136 -2.38 -4.14 -1.05
N ILE A 137 -3.27 -5.12 -0.93
CA ILE A 137 -4.51 -5.27 -1.69
C ILE A 137 -4.20 -5.55 -3.17
N ALA A 138 -3.97 -6.83 -3.46
CA ALA A 138 -3.59 -7.31 -4.78
C ALA A 138 -4.55 -6.83 -5.89
N PRO A 139 -4.05 -6.45 -7.06
CA PRO A 139 -4.90 -6.12 -8.19
C PRO A 139 -5.79 -7.31 -8.59
N LYS A 140 -7.05 -7.06 -8.90
CA LYS A 140 -8.02 -8.08 -9.32
C LYS A 140 -7.72 -8.60 -10.74
N VAL A 141 -6.50 -9.12 -10.94
CA VAL A 141 -6.01 -9.58 -12.26
C VAL A 141 -6.77 -10.79 -12.80
N TRP A 142 -7.31 -11.62 -11.91
CA TRP A 142 -8.14 -12.78 -12.21
C TRP A 142 -9.47 -12.42 -12.89
N ALA A 143 -9.95 -11.18 -12.73
CA ALA A 143 -11.23 -10.77 -13.28
C ALA A 143 -11.15 -10.42 -14.79
N TRP A 144 -10.03 -9.84 -15.27
CA TRP A 144 -9.98 -9.33 -16.64
C TRP A 144 -8.59 -9.00 -17.21
N ARG A 145 -7.52 -9.14 -16.43
CA ARG A 145 -6.14 -8.78 -16.85
C ARG A 145 -5.10 -9.77 -16.38
N GLU A 146 -5.34 -11.05 -16.58
CA GLU A 146 -4.47 -12.14 -16.11
C GLU A 146 -3.01 -12.00 -16.57
N TRP A 147 -2.76 -11.42 -17.74
CA TRP A 147 -1.39 -11.16 -18.22
C TRP A 147 -0.54 -10.30 -17.27
N ARG A 148 -1.18 -9.50 -16.40
CA ARG A 148 -0.48 -8.69 -15.37
C ARG A 148 0.13 -9.53 -14.25
N VAL A 149 -0.30 -10.77 -14.08
CA VAL A 149 0.28 -11.67 -13.06
C VAL A 149 1.78 -11.85 -13.27
N LYS A 150 2.23 -11.93 -14.54
CA LYS A 150 3.66 -12.00 -14.88
C LYS A 150 4.42 -10.75 -14.37
N ALA A 151 3.82 -9.58 -14.48
CA ALA A 151 4.42 -8.34 -13.99
C ALA A 151 4.47 -8.30 -12.45
N ILE A 152 3.40 -8.74 -11.77
CA ILE A 152 3.39 -8.86 -10.31
C ILE A 152 4.52 -9.79 -9.86
N ARG A 153 4.62 -11.00 -10.44
CA ARG A 153 5.68 -11.96 -10.12
C ARG A 153 7.08 -11.39 -10.32
N ARG A 154 7.27 -10.53 -11.32
CA ARG A 154 8.58 -9.96 -11.65
C ARG A 154 8.98 -8.78 -10.77
N TYR A 155 8.03 -7.93 -10.39
CA TYR A 155 8.32 -6.62 -9.82
C TYR A 155 7.89 -6.46 -8.34
N VAL A 156 7.11 -7.40 -7.80
CA VAL A 156 6.59 -7.32 -6.42
C VAL A 156 7.28 -8.37 -5.55
N ASP A 157 7.90 -7.95 -4.46
CA ASP A 157 8.61 -8.85 -3.56
C ASP A 157 7.67 -9.54 -2.55
N ARG A 158 6.58 -8.87 -2.14
CA ARG A 158 5.51 -9.43 -1.29
C ARG A 158 4.15 -8.96 -1.77
N LEU A 159 3.24 -9.91 -1.98
CA LEU A 159 1.87 -9.66 -2.42
C LEU A 159 0.91 -10.00 -1.29
N PHE A 160 0.19 -8.99 -0.80
CA PHE A 160 -0.86 -9.16 0.21
C PHE A 160 -2.22 -9.22 -0.48
N ILE A 161 -2.94 -10.30 -0.24
CA ILE A 161 -4.25 -10.60 -0.83
C ILE A 161 -5.34 -10.45 0.22
N ILE A 162 -6.57 -10.16 -0.23
CA ILE A 162 -7.72 -9.92 0.65
C ILE A 162 -8.85 -10.93 0.46
N PHE A 163 -8.82 -11.74 -0.60
CA PHE A 163 -9.83 -12.77 -0.84
C PHE A 163 -9.27 -14.17 -0.59
N PRO A 164 -10.00 -15.04 0.13
CA PRO A 164 -9.52 -16.40 0.43
C PRO A 164 -9.15 -17.23 -0.79
N PHE A 165 -9.91 -17.11 -1.91
CA PHE A 165 -9.65 -17.87 -3.13
C PHE A 165 -8.33 -17.47 -3.83
N GLU A 166 -7.82 -16.26 -3.60
CA GLU A 166 -6.56 -15.80 -4.15
C GLU A 166 -5.37 -16.62 -3.61
N ARG A 167 -5.52 -17.27 -2.44
CA ARG A 167 -4.56 -18.23 -1.87
C ARG A 167 -4.32 -19.45 -2.78
N THR A 168 -5.28 -19.79 -3.62
CA THR A 168 -5.17 -20.89 -4.59
C THR A 168 -4.91 -20.40 -6.01
N TYR A 169 -5.24 -19.14 -6.30
CA TYR A 169 -5.03 -18.54 -7.61
C TYR A 169 -3.55 -18.17 -7.85
N PHE A 170 -2.96 -17.35 -7.01
CA PHE A 170 -1.60 -16.84 -7.22
C PHE A 170 -0.50 -17.91 -7.22
N PRO A 171 -0.56 -18.99 -6.41
CA PRO A 171 0.44 -20.06 -6.46
C PRO A 171 0.50 -20.78 -7.81
N LYS A 172 -0.61 -20.90 -8.54
CA LYS A 172 -0.63 -21.47 -9.91
C LYS A 172 0.22 -20.67 -10.90
N HIS A 173 0.52 -19.42 -10.56
CA HIS A 173 1.34 -18.51 -11.36
C HIS A 173 2.75 -18.28 -10.75
N GLY A 174 3.15 -19.09 -9.77
CA GLY A 174 4.47 -19.01 -9.13
C GLY A 174 4.64 -17.79 -8.20
N ILE A 175 3.55 -17.32 -7.59
CA ILE A 175 3.54 -16.25 -6.58
C ILE A 175 3.06 -16.84 -5.26
N THR A 176 3.82 -16.64 -4.19
CA THR A 176 3.39 -16.99 -2.83
C THR A 176 2.78 -15.76 -2.16
N PRO A 177 1.44 -15.65 -2.11
CA PRO A 177 0.79 -14.48 -1.51
C PRO A 177 0.75 -14.60 0.00
N VAL A 178 0.61 -13.44 0.66
CA VAL A 178 0.34 -13.32 2.10
C VAL A 178 -1.14 -13.02 2.29
N PHE A 179 -1.82 -13.78 3.13
CA PHE A 179 -3.23 -13.59 3.46
C PHE A 179 -3.40 -13.46 4.97
N GLU A 180 -3.71 -12.25 5.43
CA GLU A 180 -3.95 -11.92 6.84
C GLU A 180 -5.41 -11.45 7.09
N GLY A 181 -6.29 -11.75 6.15
CA GLY A 181 -7.68 -11.33 6.21
C GLY A 181 -8.02 -10.19 5.25
N ASN A 182 -9.23 -9.66 5.39
CA ASN A 182 -9.71 -8.54 4.60
C ASN A 182 -9.75 -7.27 5.46
N PRO A 183 -8.95 -6.24 5.16
CA PRO A 183 -8.87 -5.00 5.96
C PRO A 183 -10.20 -4.23 6.03
N LEU A 184 -11.18 -4.55 5.18
CA LEU A 184 -12.51 -3.98 5.26
C LEU A 184 -13.25 -4.45 6.51
N VAL A 185 -12.98 -5.67 6.99
CA VAL A 185 -13.57 -6.19 8.23
C VAL A 185 -13.17 -5.30 9.41
N ASP A 186 -11.87 -5.02 9.53
CA ASP A 186 -11.34 -4.15 10.60
C ASP A 186 -11.92 -2.72 10.49
N ALA A 187 -12.06 -2.20 9.27
CA ALA A 187 -12.65 -0.88 9.03
C ALA A 187 -14.15 -0.83 9.42
N ILE A 188 -14.89 -1.90 9.21
CA ILE A 188 -16.31 -2.01 9.61
C ILE A 188 -16.41 -2.13 11.14
N GLU A 189 -15.63 -3.02 11.75
CA GLU A 189 -15.64 -3.20 13.21
C GLU A 189 -15.27 -1.91 13.95
N ALA A 190 -14.26 -1.19 13.48
CA ALA A 190 -13.87 0.10 14.06
C ALA A 190 -15.00 1.16 14.01
N ARG A 191 -15.93 1.05 13.06
CA ARG A 191 -17.08 1.96 12.91
C ARG A 191 -18.34 1.46 13.59
N ARG A 192 -18.38 0.20 14.01
CA ARG A 192 -19.61 -0.45 14.54
C ARG A 192 -20.21 0.30 15.71
N THR A 193 -19.39 0.84 16.62
CA THR A 193 -19.84 1.60 17.78
C THR A 193 -20.31 3.03 17.45
N THR A 194 -19.96 3.53 16.26
CA THR A 194 -20.30 4.90 15.80
C THR A 194 -21.39 4.92 14.74
N LEU A 195 -21.86 3.75 14.31
CA LEU A 195 -22.97 3.66 13.36
C LEU A 195 -24.28 4.11 14.04
N PRO A 196 -25.10 4.90 13.33
CA PRO A 196 -26.42 5.25 13.85
C PRO A 196 -27.28 4.01 14.00
N THR A 197 -28.19 4.04 14.97
CA THR A 197 -29.22 2.99 15.08
C THR A 197 -30.11 2.97 13.82
N PRO A 198 -30.81 1.88 13.51
CA PRO A 198 -31.73 1.81 12.38
C PRO A 198 -32.77 2.94 12.39
N GLU A 199 -33.24 3.32 13.57
CA GLU A 199 -34.21 4.41 13.78
C GLU A 199 -33.60 5.77 13.46
N GLU A 200 -32.39 6.04 13.95
CA GLU A 200 -31.64 7.27 13.65
C GLU A 200 -31.31 7.37 12.16
N PHE A 201 -30.91 6.26 11.53
CA PHE A 201 -30.63 6.22 10.10
C PHE A 201 -31.89 6.55 9.27
N ARG A 202 -33.03 5.95 9.59
CA ARG A 202 -34.31 6.25 8.92
C ARG A 202 -34.67 7.71 9.08
N ARG A 203 -34.58 8.26 10.29
CA ARG A 203 -34.92 9.67 10.57
C ARG A 203 -34.06 10.67 9.80
N ARG A 204 -32.79 10.32 9.55
CA ARG A 204 -31.84 11.21 8.80
C ARG A 204 -32.06 11.18 7.29
N ASN A 205 -32.67 10.11 6.77
CA ASN A 205 -32.80 9.87 5.33
C ASN A 205 -34.27 9.81 4.84
N SER A 206 -35.24 10.16 5.69
CA SER A 206 -36.65 10.42 5.36
C SER A 206 -36.92 11.89 5.31
#